data_748611dcf71b7f8b73fa16ba3c00aac9
#
_entry.id   748611dcf71b7f8b73fa16ba3c00aac9
#
_cell.length_a   1.000
_cell.length_b   1.000
_cell.length_c   1.000
_cell.angle_alpha   90.00
_cell.angle_beta   90.00
_cell.angle_gamma   90.00
#
_symmetry.space_group_name_H-M   'P 1'
#
loop_
_entity.id
_entity.type
_entity.pdbx_description
1 polymer ?
#
loop_
_entity_poly.entity_id
_entity_poly.type
_entity_poly.pdbx_seq_one_letter_code
_entity_poly.pdbx_strand_id
1 'polypeptide(L)'
;MDDRGGLTGRRTRGGLQPAFAVAVALALTALLAALAGAGAQPVAAQGAAQQWEVQVSADDPTNGVIMQGFAPNPLTIRVGDTVTWRWSMNPAPHTVTFNSGKPSPADIVPGPGPGELMLGPGAFPIGPPGPVIAYDGTQQVSSGIPNDPNGTFSLTFTRTGTFGYVCVLHPGMRGEVNVREAGAPLTETPAQATARGQATAGSLLSRMQAGAAAVSSETMGGVHTAMAGLGDGFGASALQFLPGDLSVRRGDTVVWVMPDPFEVHTISFPSGTTPPDFIDPRPPAQPGGPPLLVIPANVAGPVGGSTYAGQGLVSSGIVGNGGAYFLRFDAPPGSYAYLCLIHPTMRGRVTVTE
;
A
#
# COMPACT_ATOMS: atom_id res chain seq x y z
N MET A 1 69.58 77.34 66.33
CA MET A 1 70.03 76.11 66.97
C MET A 1 69.59 75.00 66.10
N ASP A 2 70.44 74.61 65.19
CA ASP A 2 71.32 73.45 65.20
C ASP A 2 70.54 72.15 65.26
N ASP A 3 70.76 71.19 64.45
CA ASP A 3 71.92 70.72 63.69
C ASP A 3 71.49 69.62 62.64
N ARG A 4 72.09 69.65 61.54
CA ARG A 4 72.71 68.72 60.65
C ARG A 4 72.36 67.22 60.64
N GLY A 5 72.25 66.71 59.47
CA GLY A 5 73.01 65.61 58.99
C GLY A 5 72.13 64.43 58.58
N GLY A 6 72.23 63.96 57.43
CA GLY A 6 73.20 63.35 56.63
C GLY A 6 72.60 62.43 55.61
N LEU A 7 73.08 62.53 54.42
CA LEU A 7 72.85 61.78 53.24
C LEU A 7 73.22 60.28 53.36
N THR A 8 72.42 59.37 52.88
CA THR A 8 72.99 58.27 51.98
C THR A 8 71.90 57.69 51.11
N GLY A 9 72.10 57.79 49.82
CA GLY A 9 71.27 57.18 48.83
C GLY A 9 71.43 55.66 48.74
N ARG A 10 70.35 54.98 48.55
CA ARG A 10 70.42 53.58 48.15
C ARG A 10 69.48 53.36 46.92
N ARG A 11 70.05 53.18 45.74
CA ARG A 11 69.36 52.74 44.56
C ARG A 11 68.94 51.28 44.80
N THR A 12 67.66 51.03 44.81
CA THR A 12 67.10 49.68 44.70
C THR A 12 66.73 49.39 43.23
N ARG A 13 67.47 48.48 42.62
CA ARG A 13 67.11 47.87 41.31
C ARG A 13 65.80 47.12 41.55
N GLY A 14 64.74 47.56 40.89
CA GLY A 14 63.51 46.82 40.82
C GLY A 14 63.67 45.59 39.90
N GLY A 15 63.89 44.44 40.53
CA GLY A 15 63.75 43.16 39.81
C GLY A 15 62.29 42.87 39.58
N LEU A 16 61.92 42.62 38.34
CA LEU A 16 60.59 42.07 38.01
C LEU A 16 60.42 40.76 38.77
N GLN A 17 59.39 40.68 39.54
CA GLN A 17 59.01 39.47 40.26
C GLN A 17 58.70 38.32 39.27
N PRO A 18 59.11 37.09 39.51
CA PRO A 18 58.91 35.94 38.63
C PRO A 18 57.44 35.56 38.49
N ALA A 19 56.55 36.08 39.32
CA ALA A 19 55.11 35.80 39.25
C ALA A 19 54.43 36.35 37.96
N PHE A 20 54.93 37.45 37.36
CA PHE A 20 54.38 38.04 36.16
C PHE A 20 54.75 37.22 34.89
N ALA A 21 55.93 36.64 34.90
CA ALA A 21 56.37 35.81 33.78
C ALA A 21 55.62 34.48 33.68
N VAL A 22 55.22 33.87 34.79
CA VAL A 22 54.41 32.62 34.82
C VAL A 22 52.96 32.87 34.39
N ALA A 23 52.40 34.02 34.76
CA ALA A 23 51.01 34.34 34.37
C ALA A 23 50.87 34.60 32.86
N VAL A 24 51.84 35.22 32.21
CA VAL A 24 51.85 35.47 30.78
C VAL A 24 52.10 34.16 30.00
N ALA A 25 52.95 33.26 30.47
CA ALA A 25 53.18 31.96 29.83
C ALA A 25 51.95 31.05 29.94
N LEU A 26 51.24 31.03 31.05
CA LEU A 26 49.98 30.26 31.20
C LEU A 26 48.84 30.82 30.36
N ALA A 27 48.76 32.14 30.19
CA ALA A 27 47.75 32.75 29.32
C ALA A 27 48.01 32.45 27.84
N LEU A 28 49.25 32.43 27.39
CA LEU A 28 49.60 32.06 25.99
C LEU A 28 49.40 30.58 25.71
N THR A 29 49.65 29.68 26.67
CA THR A 29 49.38 28.24 26.49
C THR A 29 47.88 27.95 26.51
N ALA A 30 47.08 28.64 27.29
CA ALA A 30 45.61 28.51 27.25
C ALA A 30 45.02 29.04 25.93
N LEU A 31 45.56 30.12 25.36
CA LEU A 31 45.11 30.67 24.09
C LEU A 31 45.49 29.75 22.90
N LEU A 32 46.68 29.14 22.93
CA LEU A 32 47.11 28.15 21.94
C LEU A 32 46.33 26.83 22.05
N ALA A 33 45.95 26.41 23.26
CA ALA A 33 45.08 25.24 23.44
C ALA A 33 43.65 25.53 22.97
N ALA A 34 43.12 26.74 23.10
CA ALA A 34 41.82 27.14 22.57
C ALA A 34 41.80 27.24 21.03
N LEU A 35 42.92 27.61 20.42
CA LEU A 35 43.06 27.63 18.96
C LEU A 35 43.33 26.24 18.37
N ALA A 36 43.93 25.32 19.11
CA ALA A 36 44.09 23.93 18.70
C ALA A 36 42.82 23.10 18.91
N GLY A 37 41.88 23.55 19.77
CA GLY A 37 40.58 22.95 20.02
C GLY A 37 39.49 23.32 19.00
N ALA A 38 39.75 24.24 18.06
CA ALA A 38 38.95 24.44 16.85
C ALA A 38 39.26 23.38 15.77
N GLY A 39 39.58 22.16 16.22
CA GLY A 39 39.65 20.99 15.38
C GLY A 39 38.33 20.80 14.68
N ALA A 40 38.37 20.57 13.37
CA ALA A 40 37.24 20.25 12.50
C ALA A 40 36.19 19.47 13.30
N GLN A 41 35.01 20.04 13.43
CA GLN A 41 33.84 19.26 13.92
C GLN A 41 33.83 17.98 13.08
N PRO A 42 33.76 16.80 13.67
CA PRO A 42 33.63 15.60 12.87
C PRO A 42 32.43 15.85 11.97
N VAL A 43 32.64 15.86 10.65
CA VAL A 43 31.55 15.73 9.68
C VAL A 43 30.76 14.55 10.21
N ALA A 44 29.54 14.81 10.68
CA ALA A 44 28.70 13.78 11.22
C ALA A 44 28.75 12.64 10.22
N ALA A 45 29.25 11.47 10.63
CA ALA A 45 29.41 10.32 9.76
C ALA A 45 28.04 10.16 9.11
N GLN A 46 27.99 10.28 7.76
CA GLN A 46 26.78 10.05 6.99
C GLN A 46 26.29 8.70 7.47
N GLY A 47 25.16 8.65 8.17
CA GLY A 47 24.64 7.41 8.72
C GLY A 47 24.59 6.41 7.57
N ALA A 48 25.08 5.18 7.78
CA ALA A 48 25.04 4.15 6.78
C ALA A 48 23.64 4.05 6.18
N ALA A 49 23.58 3.85 4.85
CA ALA A 49 22.32 3.66 4.14
C ALA A 49 21.49 2.57 4.83
N GLN A 50 20.23 2.86 5.08
CA GLN A 50 19.31 1.97 5.80
C GLN A 50 18.40 1.23 4.84
N GLN A 51 17.91 0.08 5.31
CA GLN A 51 16.89 -0.72 4.62
C GLN A 51 15.57 -0.53 5.34
N TRP A 52 14.56 -0.14 4.59
CA TRP A 52 13.20 0.10 5.07
C TRP A 52 12.24 -0.88 4.40
N GLU A 53 11.19 -1.24 5.09
CA GLU A 53 10.20 -2.16 4.58
C GLU A 53 8.82 -1.55 4.63
N VAL A 54 8.06 -1.73 3.54
CA VAL A 54 6.64 -1.37 3.43
C VAL A 54 5.87 -2.63 3.05
N GLN A 55 4.92 -3.01 3.86
CA GLN A 55 3.97 -4.06 3.55
C GLN A 55 2.96 -3.54 2.53
N VAL A 56 2.76 -4.27 1.45
CA VAL A 56 1.73 -4.02 0.44
C VAL A 56 0.54 -4.88 0.77
N SER A 57 -0.53 -4.25 1.23
CA SER A 57 -1.68 -4.94 1.77
C SER A 57 -1.39 -5.78 3.03
N ALA A 58 -2.42 -6.27 3.66
CA ALA A 58 -2.43 -7.30 4.70
C ALA A 58 -3.80 -7.96 4.63
N ASP A 59 -3.89 -9.22 4.95
CA ASP A 59 -5.13 -9.98 4.88
C ASP A 59 -5.39 -10.82 6.12
N ASP A 60 -6.65 -11.05 6.38
CA ASP A 60 -7.14 -12.10 7.26
C ASP A 60 -8.03 -13.04 6.41
N PRO A 61 -7.44 -14.10 5.83
CA PRO A 61 -8.16 -14.99 4.94
C PRO A 61 -9.25 -15.80 5.64
N THR A 62 -9.14 -15.97 6.97
CA THR A 62 -10.17 -16.66 7.77
C THR A 62 -11.47 -15.86 7.80
N ASN A 63 -11.35 -14.54 7.90
CA ASN A 63 -12.47 -13.62 7.97
C ASN A 63 -12.72 -12.89 6.66
N GLY A 64 -11.99 -13.19 5.60
CA GLY A 64 -12.16 -12.59 4.28
C GLY A 64 -12.02 -11.06 4.27
N VAL A 65 -11.16 -10.50 5.12
CA VAL A 65 -10.90 -9.06 5.19
C VAL A 65 -9.47 -8.74 4.76
N ILE A 66 -9.29 -7.57 4.15
CA ILE A 66 -8.03 -7.18 3.53
C ILE A 66 -7.78 -5.68 3.77
N MET A 67 -6.51 -5.31 4.01
CA MET A 67 -6.07 -3.93 4.00
C MET A 67 -5.80 -3.50 2.55
N GLN A 68 -6.45 -2.45 2.09
CA GLN A 68 -6.23 -1.79 0.80
C GLN A 68 -5.26 -0.62 0.98
N GLY A 69 -4.01 -0.94 1.33
CA GLY A 69 -3.06 0.11 1.70
C GLY A 69 -1.60 -0.34 1.74
N PHE A 70 -0.75 0.63 1.98
CA PHE A 70 0.68 0.46 2.21
C PHE A 70 0.99 0.78 3.67
N ALA A 71 1.76 -0.06 4.35
CA ALA A 71 2.07 0.14 5.76
C ALA A 71 3.55 -0.18 6.08
N PRO A 72 4.28 0.76 6.70
CA PRO A 72 3.88 2.09 7.17
C PRO A 72 3.66 3.10 6.03
N ASN A 73 2.76 4.05 6.25
CA ASN A 73 2.50 5.16 5.33
C ASN A 73 2.09 6.42 6.12
N PRO A 74 2.67 7.62 5.89
CA PRO A 74 3.87 7.84 5.08
C PRO A 74 5.13 7.24 5.71
N LEU A 75 6.19 7.10 4.91
CA LEU A 75 7.51 6.68 5.36
C LEU A 75 8.52 7.81 5.17
N THR A 76 9.35 8.10 6.20
CA THR A 76 10.42 9.11 6.10
C THR A 76 11.79 8.44 6.17
N ILE A 77 12.62 8.70 5.15
CA ILE A 77 13.94 8.09 4.95
C ILE A 77 14.98 9.16 4.59
N ARG A 78 16.22 8.74 4.31
CA ARG A 78 17.31 9.61 3.82
C ARG A 78 17.70 9.27 2.39
N VAL A 79 18.34 10.20 1.72
CA VAL A 79 19.05 9.94 0.46
C VAL A 79 20.05 8.81 0.67
N GLY A 80 20.05 7.83 -0.22
CA GLY A 80 20.85 6.61 -0.17
C GLY A 80 20.15 5.42 0.50
N ASP A 81 19.08 5.63 1.23
CA ASP A 81 18.29 4.56 1.83
C ASP A 81 17.51 3.78 0.75
N THR A 82 17.26 2.50 1.02
CA THR A 82 16.47 1.62 0.16
C THR A 82 15.15 1.29 0.84
N VAL A 83 14.05 1.41 0.11
CA VAL A 83 12.73 0.92 0.52
C VAL A 83 12.41 -0.34 -0.26
N THR A 84 12.00 -1.38 0.44
CA THR A 84 11.52 -2.64 -0.12
C THR A 84 10.04 -2.79 0.19
N TRP A 85 9.22 -2.80 -0.85
CA TRP A 85 7.82 -3.19 -0.76
C TRP A 85 7.71 -4.71 -0.80
N ARG A 86 6.96 -5.28 0.17
CA ARG A 86 6.72 -6.72 0.27
C ARG A 86 5.25 -7.03 0.15
N TRP A 87 4.94 -7.99 -0.67
CA TRP A 87 3.62 -8.61 -0.71
C TRP A 87 3.57 -9.74 0.30
N SER A 88 2.48 -9.88 1.02
CA SER A 88 2.09 -11.11 1.70
C SER A 88 1.19 -11.91 0.75
N MET A 89 1.08 -13.21 0.98
CA MET A 89 0.13 -14.08 0.28
C MET A 89 -1.28 -13.49 0.39
N ASN A 90 -1.71 -12.79 -0.64
CA ASN A 90 -2.93 -12.00 -0.62
C ASN A 90 -3.81 -12.40 -1.82
N PRO A 91 -5.12 -12.60 -1.61
CA PRO A 91 -6.04 -12.92 -2.69
C PRO A 91 -6.23 -11.79 -3.70
N ALA A 92 -5.92 -10.54 -3.35
CA ALA A 92 -6.04 -9.39 -4.25
C ALA A 92 -4.67 -8.95 -4.78
N PRO A 93 -4.50 -8.79 -6.11
CA PRO A 93 -3.26 -8.32 -6.69
C PRO A 93 -3.05 -6.82 -6.44
N HIS A 94 -1.82 -6.40 -6.16
CA HIS A 94 -1.48 -5.00 -5.97
C HIS A 94 -0.22 -4.61 -6.73
N THR A 95 -0.08 -3.33 -7.07
CA THR A 95 1.11 -2.74 -7.67
C THR A 95 1.68 -1.62 -6.80
N VAL A 96 2.97 -1.34 -6.99
CA VAL A 96 3.64 -0.14 -6.47
C VAL A 96 4.12 0.68 -7.66
N THR A 97 3.44 1.80 -7.93
CA THR A 97 3.68 2.59 -9.14
C THR A 97 3.97 4.05 -8.79
N PHE A 98 5.18 4.49 -9.09
CA PHE A 98 5.61 5.88 -9.01
C PHE A 98 5.44 6.54 -10.38
N ASN A 99 4.48 7.43 -10.49
CA ASN A 99 4.12 8.03 -11.77
C ASN A 99 5.06 9.13 -12.25
N SER A 100 5.80 9.78 -11.36
CA SER A 100 6.76 10.87 -11.69
C SER A 100 6.16 11.97 -12.59
N GLY A 101 4.94 12.41 -12.26
CA GLY A 101 4.22 13.43 -13.01
C GLY A 101 3.56 12.95 -14.31
N LYS A 102 3.67 11.67 -14.67
CA LYS A 102 2.95 11.07 -15.80
C LYS A 102 1.58 10.53 -15.36
N PRO A 103 0.64 10.34 -16.28
CA PRO A 103 -0.59 9.61 -16.00
C PRO A 103 -0.28 8.19 -15.53
N SER A 104 -1.12 7.66 -14.63
CA SER A 104 -1.07 6.24 -14.28
C SER A 104 -1.31 5.39 -15.53
N PRO A 105 -0.53 4.32 -15.75
CA PRO A 105 -0.81 3.40 -16.83
C PRO A 105 -2.15 2.69 -16.59
N ALA A 106 -2.87 2.41 -17.67
CA ALA A 106 -4.16 1.71 -17.58
C ALA A 106 -3.96 0.29 -17.02
N ASP A 107 -4.80 -0.09 -16.08
CA ASP A 107 -4.85 -1.42 -15.47
C ASP A 107 -5.63 -2.42 -16.32
N ILE A 108 -6.75 -1.98 -16.88
CA ILE A 108 -7.65 -2.75 -17.76
C ILE A 108 -7.82 -1.98 -19.06
N VAL A 109 -7.81 -2.71 -20.17
CA VAL A 109 -8.04 -2.18 -21.52
C VAL A 109 -8.99 -3.12 -22.29
N PRO A 110 -9.58 -2.69 -23.43
CA PRO A 110 -10.36 -3.57 -24.30
C PRO A 110 -9.55 -4.81 -24.72
N GLY A 111 -10.17 -5.98 -24.64
CA GLY A 111 -9.59 -7.26 -25.08
C GLY A 111 -9.68 -7.44 -26.60
N PRO A 112 -9.11 -8.55 -27.12
CA PRO A 112 -9.07 -8.82 -28.56
C PRO A 112 -10.42 -9.20 -29.16
N GLY A 113 -11.37 -9.71 -28.34
CA GLY A 113 -12.69 -10.12 -28.79
C GLY A 113 -13.82 -9.20 -28.33
N PRO A 114 -15.01 -9.32 -28.93
CA PRO A 114 -16.17 -8.53 -28.53
C PRO A 114 -16.54 -8.76 -27.06
N GLY A 115 -16.65 -7.68 -26.28
CA GLY A 115 -17.01 -7.72 -24.85
C GLY A 115 -15.91 -8.24 -23.94
N GLU A 116 -14.75 -8.59 -24.46
CA GLU A 116 -13.60 -8.97 -23.65
C GLU A 116 -12.86 -7.73 -23.11
N LEU A 117 -12.26 -7.90 -21.94
CA LEU A 117 -11.28 -6.98 -21.39
C LEU A 117 -9.93 -7.70 -21.27
N MET A 118 -8.86 -6.98 -20.99
CA MET A 118 -7.57 -7.60 -20.65
C MET A 118 -6.77 -6.69 -19.72
N LEU A 119 -5.81 -7.29 -19.02
CA LEU A 119 -4.88 -6.52 -18.20
C LEU A 119 -4.05 -5.59 -19.09
N GLY A 120 -4.06 -4.32 -18.73
CA GLY A 120 -3.34 -3.25 -19.42
C GLY A 120 -1.89 -3.10 -18.96
N PRO A 121 -1.18 -2.10 -19.51
CA PRO A 121 0.24 -1.84 -19.18
C PRO A 121 0.51 -1.66 -17.69
N GLY A 122 -0.47 -1.19 -16.91
CA GLY A 122 -0.36 -0.99 -15.47
C GLY A 122 -0.15 -2.27 -14.66
N ALA A 123 -0.56 -3.41 -15.22
CA ALA A 123 -0.38 -4.72 -14.59
C ALA A 123 1.06 -5.27 -14.71
N PHE A 124 1.90 -4.65 -15.54
CA PHE A 124 3.25 -5.13 -15.85
C PHE A 124 4.33 -4.21 -15.27
N PRO A 125 5.56 -4.74 -15.00
CA PRO A 125 6.66 -3.92 -14.52
C PRO A 125 7.04 -2.79 -15.50
N ILE A 126 7.36 -1.61 -14.96
CA ILE A 126 7.84 -0.45 -15.72
C ILE A 126 9.14 0.03 -15.09
N GLY A 127 10.16 0.30 -15.91
CA GLY A 127 11.45 0.82 -15.49
C GLY A 127 12.60 -0.12 -15.83
N PRO A 128 13.84 0.19 -15.40
CA PRO A 128 14.98 -0.64 -15.65
C PRO A 128 14.89 -1.99 -14.94
N PRO A 129 15.37 -3.08 -15.55
CA PRO A 129 15.40 -4.38 -14.89
C PRO A 129 16.42 -4.38 -13.75
N GLY A 130 16.14 -5.18 -12.73
CA GLY A 130 17.08 -5.41 -11.62
C GLY A 130 16.34 -5.59 -10.28
N PRO A 131 17.05 -6.17 -9.28
CA PRO A 131 16.46 -6.41 -7.97
C PRO A 131 16.27 -5.13 -7.15
N VAL A 132 17.05 -4.07 -7.45
CA VAL A 132 16.96 -2.75 -6.81
C VAL A 132 17.18 -1.68 -7.87
N ILE A 133 16.27 -0.72 -7.94
CA ILE A 133 16.31 0.38 -8.90
C ILE A 133 16.75 1.66 -8.19
N ALA A 134 17.74 2.38 -8.74
CA ALA A 134 18.06 3.74 -8.30
C ALA A 134 16.96 4.70 -8.79
N TYR A 135 16.35 5.43 -7.85
CA TYR A 135 15.20 6.26 -8.14
C TYR A 135 15.39 7.70 -7.66
N ASP A 136 15.25 8.64 -8.57
CA ASP A 136 15.38 10.09 -8.32
C ASP A 136 14.05 10.86 -8.54
N GLY A 137 12.98 10.16 -8.88
CA GLY A 137 11.67 10.75 -9.14
C GLY A 137 11.46 11.29 -10.55
N THR A 138 12.41 11.11 -11.48
CA THR A 138 12.31 11.66 -12.84
C THR A 138 11.64 10.71 -13.83
N GLN A 139 11.65 9.41 -13.56
CA GLN A 139 11.06 8.40 -14.44
C GLN A 139 9.95 7.62 -13.74
N GLN A 140 8.97 7.21 -14.53
CA GLN A 140 7.92 6.31 -14.06
C GLN A 140 8.51 4.92 -13.83
N VAL A 141 8.24 4.34 -12.64
CA VAL A 141 8.60 2.96 -12.30
C VAL A 141 7.41 2.25 -11.68
N SER A 142 7.27 0.97 -11.96
CA SER A 142 6.19 0.14 -11.40
C SER A 142 6.68 -1.28 -11.16
N SER A 143 6.22 -1.88 -10.08
CA SER A 143 6.42 -3.30 -9.82
C SER A 143 5.67 -4.19 -10.82
N GLY A 144 4.58 -3.68 -11.43
CA GLY A 144 3.54 -4.54 -11.97
C GLY A 144 2.90 -5.40 -10.89
N ILE A 145 2.07 -6.35 -11.29
CA ILE A 145 1.54 -7.42 -10.42
C ILE A 145 2.67 -8.45 -10.24
N PRO A 146 3.13 -8.74 -9.01
CA PRO A 146 4.17 -9.73 -8.79
C PRO A 146 3.70 -11.14 -9.20
N ASN A 147 4.57 -11.88 -9.89
CA ASN A 147 4.31 -13.28 -10.21
C ASN A 147 4.47 -14.21 -8.99
N ASP A 148 5.23 -13.76 -7.98
CA ASP A 148 5.42 -14.44 -6.71
C ASP A 148 4.56 -13.75 -5.63
N PRO A 149 3.68 -14.46 -4.96
CA PRO A 149 2.87 -13.89 -3.86
C PRO A 149 3.71 -13.32 -2.72
N ASN A 150 4.97 -13.76 -2.54
CA ASN A 150 5.93 -13.17 -1.61
C ASN A 150 6.95 -12.25 -2.30
N GLY A 151 6.61 -11.74 -3.47
CA GLY A 151 7.47 -10.88 -4.27
C GLY A 151 7.91 -9.62 -3.53
N THR A 152 8.96 -9.01 -4.04
CA THR A 152 9.48 -7.73 -3.53
C THR A 152 9.75 -6.77 -4.68
N PHE A 153 9.61 -5.48 -4.38
CA PHE A 153 10.01 -4.39 -5.26
C PHE A 153 10.86 -3.40 -4.45
N SER A 154 12.04 -3.04 -4.91
CA SER A 154 12.99 -2.25 -4.13
C SER A 154 13.50 -1.04 -4.89
N LEU A 155 13.49 0.13 -4.23
CA LEU A 155 14.03 1.38 -4.76
C LEU A 155 15.05 1.97 -3.79
N THR A 156 16.23 2.36 -4.29
CA THR A 156 17.16 3.22 -3.55
C THR A 156 16.93 4.66 -3.96
N PHE A 157 16.56 5.50 -3.00
CA PHE A 157 16.24 6.91 -3.27
C PHE A 157 17.51 7.75 -3.31
N THR A 158 17.75 8.39 -4.46
CA THR A 158 19.01 9.13 -4.75
C THR A 158 18.86 10.65 -4.66
N ARG A 159 17.63 11.15 -4.40
CA ARG A 159 17.34 12.59 -4.31
C ARG A 159 16.35 12.86 -3.17
N THR A 160 16.48 14.02 -2.51
CA THR A 160 15.50 14.52 -1.55
C THR A 160 14.17 14.89 -2.22
N GLY A 161 13.09 14.78 -1.48
CA GLY A 161 11.75 15.15 -1.94
C GLY A 161 10.66 14.30 -1.32
N THR A 162 9.43 14.54 -1.75
CA THR A 162 8.25 13.75 -1.44
C THR A 162 7.82 13.00 -2.68
N PHE A 163 7.81 11.68 -2.60
CA PHE A 163 7.51 10.79 -3.71
C PHE A 163 6.24 9.99 -3.42
N GLY A 164 5.14 10.40 -4.06
CA GLY A 164 3.87 9.68 -4.00
C GLY A 164 3.85 8.48 -4.95
N TYR A 165 3.21 7.41 -4.52
CA TYR A 165 2.98 6.21 -5.34
C TYR A 165 1.58 5.66 -5.12
N VAL A 166 1.13 4.80 -6.03
CA VAL A 166 -0.23 4.26 -6.05
C VAL A 166 -0.23 2.77 -6.39
N CYS A 167 -1.29 2.08 -6.01
CA CYS A 167 -1.71 0.85 -6.69
C CYS A 167 -2.56 1.25 -7.90
N VAL A 168 -2.23 0.79 -9.09
CA VAL A 168 -3.03 1.12 -10.29
C VAL A 168 -4.34 0.35 -10.35
N LEU A 169 -4.41 -0.82 -9.70
CA LEU A 169 -5.59 -1.69 -9.69
C LEU A 169 -6.69 -1.20 -8.72
N HIS A 170 -6.30 -0.49 -7.64
CA HIS A 170 -7.21 -0.10 -6.57
C HIS A 170 -7.21 1.42 -6.40
N PRO A 171 -8.19 2.12 -6.97
CA PRO A 171 -8.32 3.57 -6.83
C PRO A 171 -8.38 3.99 -5.36
N GLY A 172 -7.53 4.93 -4.97
CA GLY A 172 -7.46 5.38 -3.57
C GLY A 172 -6.34 4.73 -2.74
N MET A 173 -5.80 3.58 -3.13
CA MET A 173 -4.64 2.98 -2.48
C MET A 173 -3.36 3.75 -2.83
N ARG A 174 -2.93 4.62 -1.89
CA ARG A 174 -1.82 5.57 -2.09
C ARG A 174 -0.79 5.46 -0.97
N GLY A 175 0.47 5.72 -1.32
CA GLY A 175 1.55 5.82 -0.37
C GLY A 175 2.48 6.99 -0.67
N GLU A 176 3.35 7.30 0.30
CA GLU A 176 4.27 8.42 0.22
C GLU A 176 5.60 8.08 0.90
N VAL A 177 6.69 8.39 0.22
CA VAL A 177 8.05 8.34 0.77
C VAL A 177 8.62 9.75 0.81
N ASN A 178 8.95 10.22 2.03
CA ASN A 178 9.58 11.51 2.30
C ASN A 178 11.08 11.31 2.47
N VAL A 179 11.87 11.77 1.51
CA VAL A 179 13.33 11.60 1.47
C VAL A 179 14.01 12.86 1.96
N ARG A 180 14.73 12.76 3.08
CA ARG A 180 15.53 13.81 3.70
C ARG A 180 16.98 13.75 3.25
N GLU A 181 17.75 14.81 3.55
CA GLU A 181 19.22 14.82 3.35
C GLU A 181 19.88 13.63 4.07
N ALA A 182 21.00 13.16 3.55
CA ALA A 182 21.71 11.98 4.05
C ALA A 182 22.06 12.02 5.56
N GLY A 183 22.33 13.19 6.12
CA GLY A 183 22.66 13.39 7.54
C GLY A 183 21.48 13.83 8.42
N ALA A 184 20.27 13.96 7.87
CA ALA A 184 19.12 14.48 8.63
C ALA A 184 18.69 13.51 9.76
N PRO A 185 18.26 14.01 10.91
CA PRO A 185 17.68 13.16 11.94
C PRO A 185 16.36 12.55 11.46
N LEU A 186 16.14 11.27 11.76
CA LEU A 186 14.87 10.58 11.54
C LEU A 186 14.15 10.41 12.88
N THR A 187 12.83 10.42 12.84
CA THR A 187 11.97 10.27 14.02
C THR A 187 11.76 8.84 14.45
N GLU A 188 12.05 7.90 13.55
CA GLU A 188 11.90 6.47 13.79
C GLU A 188 13.04 5.67 13.12
N THR A 189 13.29 4.49 13.64
CA THR A 189 14.16 3.47 13.02
C THR A 189 13.34 2.60 12.07
N PRO A 190 13.99 1.83 11.16
CA PRO A 190 13.27 0.86 10.32
C PRO A 190 12.37 -0.10 11.11
N ALA A 191 12.86 -0.63 12.24
CA ALA A 191 12.09 -1.54 13.09
C ALA A 191 10.84 -0.85 13.70
N GLN A 192 10.95 0.41 14.11
CA GLN A 192 9.82 1.19 14.63
C GLN A 192 8.79 1.48 13.52
N ALA A 193 9.25 1.81 12.32
CA ALA A 193 8.38 2.01 11.15
C ALA A 193 7.61 0.73 10.81
N THR A 194 8.29 -0.42 10.76
CA THR A 194 7.66 -1.72 10.53
C THR A 194 6.61 -2.03 11.61
N ALA A 195 6.93 -1.83 12.89
CA ALA A 195 5.99 -2.06 13.99
C ALA A 195 4.76 -1.14 13.89
N ARG A 196 4.94 0.14 13.52
CA ARG A 196 3.83 1.07 13.25
C ARG A 196 2.97 0.60 12.08
N GLY A 197 3.59 0.11 11.00
CA GLY A 197 2.88 -0.46 9.87
C GLY A 197 2.02 -1.66 10.25
N GLN A 198 2.57 -2.61 11.00
CA GLN A 198 1.85 -3.79 11.48
C GLN A 198 0.67 -3.43 12.40
N ALA A 199 0.86 -2.47 13.30
CA ALA A 199 -0.21 -1.99 14.17
C ALA A 199 -1.35 -1.32 13.37
N THR A 200 -1.01 -0.54 12.33
CA THR A 200 -1.99 0.07 11.43
C THR A 200 -2.79 -1.01 10.68
N ALA A 201 -2.10 -1.98 10.08
CA ALA A 201 -2.75 -3.08 9.37
C ALA A 201 -3.70 -3.86 10.28
N GLY A 202 -3.25 -4.27 11.47
CA GLY A 202 -4.08 -5.00 12.44
C GLY A 202 -5.32 -4.21 12.87
N SER A 203 -5.19 -2.89 13.07
CA SER A 203 -6.33 -2.03 13.41
C SER A 203 -7.36 -1.93 12.27
N LEU A 204 -6.90 -1.80 11.02
CA LEU A 204 -7.75 -1.76 9.84
C LEU A 204 -8.52 -3.05 9.65
N LEU A 205 -7.84 -4.21 9.72
CA LEU A 205 -8.46 -5.52 9.59
C LEU A 205 -9.51 -5.77 10.68
N SER A 206 -9.18 -5.50 11.95
CA SER A 206 -10.11 -5.68 13.07
C SER A 206 -11.36 -4.81 12.95
N ARG A 207 -11.21 -3.57 12.52
CA ARG A 207 -12.34 -2.66 12.29
C ARG A 207 -13.22 -3.14 11.15
N MET A 208 -12.62 -3.58 10.05
CA MET A 208 -13.38 -4.12 8.91
C MET A 208 -14.12 -5.39 9.27
N GLN A 209 -13.49 -6.31 10.01
CA GLN A 209 -14.14 -7.52 10.50
C GLN A 209 -15.37 -7.20 11.35
N ALA A 210 -15.25 -6.26 12.29
CA ALA A 210 -16.37 -5.82 13.10
C ALA A 210 -17.51 -5.19 12.25
N GLY A 211 -17.15 -4.38 11.25
CA GLY A 211 -18.09 -3.78 10.31
C GLY A 211 -18.83 -4.84 9.49
N ALA A 212 -18.12 -5.80 8.93
CA ALA A 212 -18.69 -6.90 8.15
C ALA A 212 -19.65 -7.77 8.99
N ALA A 213 -19.27 -8.08 10.23
CA ALA A 213 -20.09 -8.87 11.14
C ALA A 213 -21.38 -8.16 11.57
N ALA A 214 -21.45 -6.83 11.45
CA ALA A 214 -22.65 -6.04 11.80
C ALA A 214 -23.67 -5.95 10.65
N VAL A 215 -23.34 -6.39 9.44
CA VAL A 215 -24.22 -6.30 8.28
C VAL A 215 -25.32 -7.38 8.37
N SER A 216 -26.55 -6.95 8.18
CA SER A 216 -27.73 -7.83 8.07
C SER A 216 -28.48 -7.56 6.77
N SER A 217 -29.24 -8.54 6.28
CA SER A 217 -30.12 -8.33 5.14
C SER A 217 -31.36 -7.55 5.56
N GLU A 218 -31.82 -6.68 4.66
CA GLU A 218 -33.15 -6.07 4.77
C GLU A 218 -34.09 -6.75 3.77
N THR A 219 -35.35 -6.93 4.19
CA THR A 219 -36.39 -7.51 3.32
C THR A 219 -37.60 -6.60 3.33
N MET A 220 -38.04 -6.16 2.16
CA MET A 220 -39.23 -5.37 1.98
C MET A 220 -40.00 -5.79 0.73
N GLY A 221 -41.23 -6.25 0.88
CA GLY A 221 -42.13 -6.57 -0.24
C GLY A 221 -41.56 -7.65 -1.20
N GLY A 222 -40.84 -8.66 -0.70
CA GLY A 222 -40.23 -9.69 -1.52
C GLY A 222 -38.93 -9.25 -2.20
N VAL A 223 -38.36 -8.12 -1.78
CA VAL A 223 -37.01 -7.68 -2.18
C VAL A 223 -36.07 -7.84 -1.01
N HIS A 224 -34.97 -8.58 -1.19
CA HIS A 224 -33.93 -8.84 -0.19
C HIS A 224 -32.69 -8.08 -0.59
N THR A 225 -32.07 -7.35 0.33
CA THR A 225 -30.82 -6.62 0.07
C THR A 225 -29.64 -7.35 0.67
N ALA A 226 -28.55 -7.49 -0.09
CA ALA A 226 -27.26 -7.97 0.36
C ALA A 226 -26.15 -7.05 -0.18
N MET A 227 -24.94 -7.18 0.34
CA MET A 227 -23.76 -6.48 -0.16
C MET A 227 -22.82 -7.47 -0.84
N ALA A 228 -22.25 -7.09 -1.96
CA ALA A 228 -21.12 -7.77 -2.57
C ALA A 228 -19.86 -6.94 -2.30
N GLY A 229 -19.12 -7.33 -1.29
CA GLY A 229 -18.03 -6.54 -0.71
C GLY A 229 -18.51 -5.42 0.22
N LEU A 230 -17.62 -4.98 1.09
CA LEU A 230 -17.82 -3.82 1.96
C LEU A 230 -16.46 -3.14 2.15
N GLY A 231 -16.35 -1.86 1.77
CA GLY A 231 -15.18 -1.04 2.04
C GLY A 231 -15.46 -0.01 3.13
N ASP A 232 -14.48 0.27 3.99
CA ASP A 232 -14.61 1.27 5.05
C ASP A 232 -14.25 2.70 4.59
N GLY A 233 -13.79 2.87 3.36
CA GLY A 233 -13.32 4.15 2.81
C GLY A 233 -12.00 4.64 3.41
N PHE A 234 -11.40 3.91 4.35
CA PHE A 234 -10.15 4.26 5.04
C PHE A 234 -8.99 3.32 4.72
N GLY A 235 -9.20 2.33 3.89
CA GLY A 235 -8.17 1.41 3.43
C GLY A 235 -8.36 -0.03 3.88
N ALA A 236 -9.60 -0.48 4.09
CA ALA A 236 -9.89 -1.90 4.31
C ALA A 236 -11.18 -2.32 3.59
N SER A 237 -11.19 -3.58 3.14
CA SER A 237 -12.32 -4.20 2.45
C SER A 237 -12.64 -5.58 3.04
N ALA A 238 -13.91 -5.95 3.03
CA ALA A 238 -14.37 -7.31 3.26
C ALA A 238 -14.73 -7.93 1.91
N LEU A 239 -13.97 -8.95 1.51
CA LEU A 239 -14.19 -9.73 0.30
C LEU A 239 -15.21 -10.85 0.59
N GLN A 240 -16.44 -10.44 0.90
CA GLN A 240 -17.53 -11.30 1.34
C GLN A 240 -18.85 -10.85 0.74
N PHE A 241 -19.78 -11.78 0.56
CA PHE A 241 -21.20 -11.45 0.44
C PHE A 241 -21.77 -11.29 1.84
N LEU A 242 -22.50 -10.20 2.08
CA LEU A 242 -22.99 -9.84 3.42
C LEU A 242 -24.50 -9.55 3.40
N PRO A 243 -25.31 -10.41 4.00
CA PRO A 243 -24.93 -11.73 4.50
C PRO A 243 -24.63 -12.69 3.35
N GLY A 244 -23.79 -13.72 3.63
CA GLY A 244 -23.42 -14.74 2.65
C GLY A 244 -24.57 -15.70 2.33
N ASP A 245 -25.37 -16.04 3.32
CA ASP A 245 -26.53 -16.92 3.20
C ASP A 245 -27.85 -16.12 3.25
N LEU A 246 -28.69 -16.33 2.25
CA LEU A 246 -30.00 -15.69 2.10
C LEU A 246 -31.08 -16.75 2.00
N SER A 247 -32.27 -16.45 2.53
CA SER A 247 -33.48 -17.25 2.32
C SER A 247 -34.53 -16.39 1.63
N VAL A 248 -35.03 -16.84 0.50
CA VAL A 248 -36.00 -16.13 -0.34
C VAL A 248 -37.16 -17.06 -0.68
N ARG A 249 -38.33 -16.50 -0.99
CA ARG A 249 -39.42 -17.25 -1.59
C ARG A 249 -39.27 -17.27 -3.12
N ARG A 250 -39.81 -18.27 -3.74
CA ARG A 250 -39.91 -18.29 -5.20
C ARG A 250 -40.66 -17.04 -5.70
N GLY A 251 -40.05 -16.32 -6.62
CA GLY A 251 -40.56 -15.05 -7.15
C GLY A 251 -39.95 -13.81 -6.51
N ASP A 252 -39.29 -13.93 -5.36
CA ASP A 252 -38.58 -12.82 -4.73
C ASP A 252 -37.36 -12.39 -5.54
N THR A 253 -36.90 -11.18 -5.29
CA THR A 253 -35.72 -10.59 -5.91
C THR A 253 -34.65 -10.34 -4.86
N VAL A 254 -33.41 -10.70 -5.16
CA VAL A 254 -32.23 -10.26 -4.38
C VAL A 254 -31.56 -9.11 -5.10
N VAL A 255 -31.17 -8.09 -4.35
CA VAL A 255 -30.39 -6.96 -4.81
C VAL A 255 -29.06 -6.98 -4.07
N TRP A 256 -27.98 -7.21 -4.79
CA TRP A 256 -26.63 -7.02 -4.26
C TRP A 256 -26.17 -5.62 -4.60
N VAL A 257 -25.83 -4.84 -3.58
CA VAL A 257 -25.21 -3.51 -3.71
C VAL A 257 -23.70 -3.63 -3.49
N MET A 258 -22.91 -2.76 -4.13
CA MET A 258 -21.44 -2.74 -4.06
C MET A 258 -20.98 -1.43 -3.40
N PRO A 259 -20.90 -1.36 -2.06
CA PRO A 259 -20.47 -0.17 -1.35
C PRO A 259 -18.94 -0.05 -1.19
N ASP A 260 -18.17 -1.01 -1.70
CA ASP A 260 -16.72 -1.01 -1.60
C ASP A 260 -16.10 -0.03 -2.61
N PRO A 261 -15.35 1.01 -2.17
CA PRO A 261 -14.72 1.97 -3.08
C PRO A 261 -13.42 1.47 -3.71
N PHE A 262 -12.90 0.33 -3.26
CA PHE A 262 -11.59 -0.20 -3.70
C PHE A 262 -11.73 -1.39 -4.64
N GLU A 263 -12.74 -2.23 -4.42
CA GLU A 263 -12.87 -3.51 -5.09
C GLU A 263 -14.03 -3.55 -6.07
N VAL A 264 -13.91 -4.47 -7.02
CA VAL A 264 -14.99 -4.84 -7.94
C VAL A 264 -15.34 -6.32 -7.74
N HIS A 265 -16.61 -6.67 -7.93
CA HIS A 265 -17.07 -8.03 -7.66
C HIS A 265 -17.93 -8.57 -8.81
N THR A 266 -18.12 -9.89 -8.83
CA THR A 266 -19.18 -10.54 -9.62
C THR A 266 -20.11 -11.31 -8.69
N ILE A 267 -21.38 -11.42 -9.05
CA ILE A 267 -22.34 -12.31 -8.41
C ILE A 267 -22.68 -13.39 -9.43
N SER A 268 -22.11 -14.58 -9.28
CA SER A 268 -22.16 -15.62 -10.31
C SER A 268 -22.69 -16.94 -9.74
N PHE A 269 -23.79 -17.42 -10.34
CA PHE A 269 -24.43 -18.71 -10.07
C PHE A 269 -24.04 -19.69 -11.18
N PRO A 270 -23.09 -20.60 -10.96
CA PRO A 270 -22.66 -21.55 -12.00
C PRO A 270 -23.62 -22.69 -12.25
N SER A 271 -24.40 -23.12 -11.26
CA SER A 271 -25.51 -24.07 -11.28
C SER A 271 -25.37 -25.25 -12.27
N GLY A 272 -24.48 -26.16 -11.94
CA GLY A 272 -24.19 -27.36 -12.74
C GLY A 272 -23.18 -27.14 -13.86
N THR A 273 -22.60 -25.93 -13.99
CA THR A 273 -21.51 -25.65 -14.91
C THR A 273 -20.21 -25.36 -14.14
N THR A 274 -19.09 -25.53 -14.81
CA THR A 274 -17.82 -25.04 -14.25
C THR A 274 -17.78 -23.50 -14.34
N PRO A 275 -17.51 -22.79 -13.23
CA PRO A 275 -17.33 -21.34 -13.29
C PRO A 275 -16.20 -20.98 -14.27
N PRO A 276 -16.35 -19.94 -15.10
CA PRO A 276 -15.25 -19.48 -15.93
C PRO A 276 -14.11 -18.91 -15.05
N ASP A 277 -12.89 -19.10 -15.52
CA ASP A 277 -11.72 -18.46 -14.91
C ASP A 277 -11.78 -16.94 -15.13
N PHE A 278 -11.35 -16.17 -14.12
CA PHE A 278 -11.31 -14.70 -14.23
C PHE A 278 -10.34 -14.24 -15.31
N ILE A 279 -9.17 -14.87 -15.40
CA ILE A 279 -8.15 -14.60 -16.43
C ILE A 279 -7.96 -15.82 -17.33
N ASP A 280 -8.03 -15.59 -18.63
CA ASP A 280 -7.69 -16.54 -19.69
C ASP A 280 -6.35 -16.14 -20.33
N PRO A 281 -5.23 -16.80 -19.96
CA PRO A 281 -3.93 -16.52 -20.56
C PRO A 281 -3.89 -17.00 -22.01
N ARG A 282 -3.65 -16.08 -22.95
CA ARG A 282 -3.54 -16.38 -24.39
C ARG A 282 -2.13 -16.10 -24.91
N PRO A 283 -1.76 -16.70 -26.05
CA PRO A 283 -0.50 -16.40 -26.71
C PRO A 283 -0.31 -14.91 -26.92
N PRO A 284 0.96 -14.42 -26.89
CA PRO A 284 1.25 -13.01 -27.15
C PRO A 284 0.80 -12.59 -28.55
N ALA A 285 0.38 -11.31 -28.67
CA ALA A 285 -0.02 -10.73 -29.96
C ALA A 285 1.14 -10.70 -30.98
N GLN A 286 2.39 -10.70 -30.50
CA GLN A 286 3.60 -10.74 -31.33
C GLN A 286 4.58 -11.80 -30.77
N PRO A 287 5.35 -12.49 -31.62
CA PRO A 287 6.34 -13.46 -31.18
C PRO A 287 7.35 -12.84 -30.19
N GLY A 288 7.53 -13.51 -29.03
CA GLY A 288 8.45 -13.04 -27.96
C GLY A 288 7.86 -11.96 -27.02
N GLY A 289 6.63 -11.52 -27.25
CA GLY A 289 5.92 -10.62 -26.32
C GLY A 289 5.39 -11.35 -25.08
N PRO A 290 4.86 -10.60 -24.09
CA PRO A 290 4.17 -11.19 -22.95
C PRO A 290 2.85 -11.81 -23.38
N PRO A 291 2.34 -12.83 -22.64
CA PRO A 291 1.02 -13.39 -22.89
C PRO A 291 -0.07 -12.32 -22.71
N LEU A 292 -1.17 -12.46 -23.46
CA LEU A 292 -2.37 -11.65 -23.22
C LEU A 292 -3.10 -12.25 -22.03
N LEU A 293 -3.37 -11.45 -21.02
CA LEU A 293 -4.16 -11.83 -19.84
C LEU A 293 -5.58 -11.31 -20.02
N VAL A 294 -6.41 -12.13 -20.66
CA VAL A 294 -7.76 -11.74 -21.10
C VAL A 294 -8.78 -12.03 -20.01
N ILE A 295 -9.71 -11.12 -19.79
CA ILE A 295 -10.91 -11.31 -19.00
C ILE A 295 -12.02 -11.65 -19.99
N PRO A 296 -12.53 -12.91 -19.99
CA PRO A 296 -13.53 -13.34 -20.96
C PRO A 296 -14.82 -12.52 -20.90
N ALA A 297 -15.51 -12.38 -22.01
CA ALA A 297 -16.73 -11.58 -22.11
C ALA A 297 -17.84 -12.03 -21.14
N ASN A 298 -17.93 -13.34 -20.86
CA ASN A 298 -18.88 -13.91 -19.89
C ASN A 298 -18.47 -13.72 -18.42
N VAL A 299 -17.30 -13.13 -18.18
CA VAL A 299 -16.83 -12.65 -16.86
C VAL A 299 -16.95 -11.15 -16.79
N ALA A 300 -16.53 -10.44 -17.83
CA ALA A 300 -16.56 -8.97 -17.90
C ALA A 300 -17.98 -8.42 -17.91
N GLY A 301 -18.88 -9.03 -18.64
CA GLY A 301 -20.29 -8.61 -18.81
C GLY A 301 -21.31 -9.56 -18.19
N PRO A 302 -22.58 -9.13 -18.07
CA PRO A 302 -23.64 -9.94 -17.49
C PRO A 302 -24.01 -11.14 -18.41
N VAL A 303 -24.38 -12.27 -17.78
CA VAL A 303 -24.81 -13.50 -18.46
C VAL A 303 -26.08 -14.03 -17.80
N GLY A 304 -26.97 -14.64 -18.60
CA GLY A 304 -28.14 -15.40 -18.11
C GLY A 304 -29.35 -14.56 -17.75
N GLY A 305 -29.28 -13.23 -17.95
CA GLY A 305 -30.39 -12.32 -17.72
C GLY A 305 -30.67 -12.01 -16.24
N SER A 306 -31.90 -11.54 -15.94
CA SER A 306 -32.30 -11.03 -14.62
C SER A 306 -33.21 -11.97 -13.83
N THR A 307 -33.44 -13.22 -14.35
CA THR A 307 -34.25 -14.23 -13.67
C THR A 307 -33.47 -15.54 -13.59
N TYR A 308 -33.36 -16.07 -12.39
CA TYR A 308 -32.65 -17.30 -12.11
C TYR A 308 -33.61 -18.49 -11.99
N ALA A 309 -33.45 -19.45 -12.89
CA ALA A 309 -34.28 -20.65 -12.94
C ALA A 309 -33.66 -21.89 -12.28
N GLY A 310 -32.51 -21.73 -11.59
CA GLY A 310 -31.85 -22.82 -10.87
C GLY A 310 -30.83 -23.62 -11.71
N GLN A 311 -30.53 -23.24 -12.93
CA GLN A 311 -29.60 -23.95 -13.80
C GLN A 311 -28.86 -23.00 -14.77
N GLY A 312 -27.69 -23.45 -15.23
CA GLY A 312 -26.84 -22.70 -16.14
C GLY A 312 -26.07 -21.56 -15.41
N LEU A 313 -25.19 -20.92 -16.15
CA LEU A 313 -24.44 -19.77 -15.63
C LEU A 313 -25.30 -18.51 -15.68
N VAL A 314 -25.52 -17.89 -14.53
CA VAL A 314 -26.09 -16.53 -14.39
C VAL A 314 -25.09 -15.69 -13.65
N SER A 315 -24.67 -14.55 -14.20
CA SER A 315 -23.65 -13.68 -13.63
C SER A 315 -23.97 -12.21 -13.85
N SER A 316 -23.61 -11.38 -12.89
CA SER A 316 -23.70 -9.92 -13.00
C SER A 316 -22.69 -9.33 -13.99
N GLY A 317 -21.63 -10.09 -14.36
CA GLY A 317 -20.40 -9.49 -14.83
C GLY A 317 -19.70 -8.69 -13.72
N ILE A 318 -18.70 -7.88 -14.08
CA ILE A 318 -17.94 -7.04 -13.14
C ILE A 318 -18.79 -5.84 -12.74
N VAL A 319 -19.02 -5.67 -11.45
CA VAL A 319 -19.74 -4.53 -10.87
C VAL A 319 -18.90 -3.90 -9.80
N GLY A 320 -18.74 -2.58 -9.85
CA GLY A 320 -17.93 -1.79 -8.91
C GLY A 320 -18.76 -0.90 -8.00
N ASN A 321 -18.07 -0.04 -7.29
CA ASN A 321 -18.62 0.87 -6.30
C ASN A 321 -19.86 1.65 -6.81
N GLY A 322 -20.90 1.67 -5.98
CA GLY A 322 -22.19 2.31 -6.30
C GLY A 322 -23.06 1.54 -7.28
N GLY A 323 -22.58 0.42 -7.82
CA GLY A 323 -23.36 -0.47 -8.65
C GLY A 323 -24.30 -1.36 -7.86
N ALA A 324 -25.25 -1.98 -8.56
CA ALA A 324 -26.16 -2.98 -8.01
C ALA A 324 -26.48 -4.06 -9.06
N TYR A 325 -26.72 -5.27 -8.56
CA TYR A 325 -27.20 -6.38 -9.39
C TYR A 325 -28.51 -6.91 -8.83
N PHE A 326 -29.50 -7.06 -9.72
CA PHE A 326 -30.86 -7.51 -9.42
C PHE A 326 -31.09 -8.87 -10.03
N LEU A 327 -31.49 -9.85 -9.21
CA LEU A 327 -31.80 -11.19 -9.70
C LEU A 327 -33.08 -11.72 -9.05
N ARG A 328 -34.08 -12.00 -9.87
CA ARG A 328 -35.32 -12.65 -9.44
C ARG A 328 -35.13 -14.15 -9.38
N PHE A 329 -35.59 -14.80 -8.30
CA PHE A 329 -35.49 -16.24 -8.10
C PHE A 329 -36.78 -16.95 -8.50
N ASP A 330 -36.77 -17.61 -9.66
CA ASP A 330 -37.88 -18.43 -10.15
C ASP A 330 -37.51 -19.95 -10.14
N ALA A 331 -36.38 -20.25 -9.50
CA ALA A 331 -35.87 -21.60 -9.30
C ALA A 331 -36.80 -22.42 -8.39
N PRO A 332 -36.86 -23.76 -8.55
CA PRO A 332 -37.52 -24.63 -7.58
C PRO A 332 -36.95 -24.45 -6.16
N PRO A 333 -37.75 -24.83 -5.11
CA PRO A 333 -37.20 -24.89 -3.77
C PRO A 333 -35.91 -25.68 -3.71
N GLY A 334 -34.86 -25.09 -3.10
CA GLY A 334 -33.52 -25.67 -3.10
C GLY A 334 -32.46 -24.69 -2.64
N SER A 335 -31.22 -25.11 -2.65
CA SER A 335 -30.07 -24.36 -2.19
C SER A 335 -29.08 -24.12 -3.34
N TYR A 336 -28.79 -22.86 -3.63
CA TYR A 336 -28.03 -22.41 -4.80
C TYR A 336 -26.79 -21.64 -4.36
N ALA A 337 -25.63 -22.23 -4.55
CA ALA A 337 -24.36 -21.59 -4.26
C ALA A 337 -24.01 -20.56 -5.33
N TYR A 338 -23.40 -19.47 -4.92
CA TYR A 338 -22.86 -18.43 -5.80
C TYR A 338 -21.48 -17.95 -5.30
N LEU A 339 -20.73 -17.31 -6.18
CA LEU A 339 -19.37 -16.87 -5.90
C LEU A 339 -19.02 -15.58 -6.66
N CYS A 340 -17.96 -14.93 -6.21
CA CYS A 340 -17.25 -13.92 -6.99
C CYS A 340 -16.19 -14.62 -7.86
N LEU A 341 -16.17 -14.35 -9.18
CA LEU A 341 -15.17 -14.92 -10.08
C LEU A 341 -13.78 -14.28 -9.92
N ILE A 342 -13.74 -13.06 -9.37
CA ILE A 342 -12.50 -12.32 -9.14
C ILE A 342 -11.84 -12.76 -7.81
N HIS A 343 -12.66 -13.04 -6.79
CA HIS A 343 -12.20 -13.40 -5.45
C HIS A 343 -12.72 -14.81 -5.09
N PRO A 344 -11.96 -15.87 -5.38
CA PRO A 344 -12.45 -17.26 -5.28
C PRO A 344 -12.89 -17.70 -3.87
N THR A 345 -12.43 -17.01 -2.83
CA THR A 345 -12.83 -17.25 -1.44
C THR A 345 -14.19 -16.63 -1.10
N MET A 346 -14.65 -15.65 -1.88
CA MET A 346 -15.93 -14.95 -1.70
C MET A 346 -17.07 -15.79 -2.23
N ARG A 347 -17.81 -16.44 -1.33
CA ARG A 347 -18.89 -17.40 -1.64
C ARG A 347 -20.12 -17.09 -0.83
N GLY A 348 -21.29 -17.44 -1.39
CA GLY A 348 -22.57 -17.30 -0.73
C GLY A 348 -23.56 -18.35 -1.16
N ARG A 349 -24.76 -18.31 -0.60
CA ARG A 349 -25.82 -19.26 -0.87
C ARG A 349 -27.19 -18.56 -0.81
N VAL A 350 -28.03 -18.89 -1.75
CA VAL A 350 -29.45 -18.52 -1.71
C VAL A 350 -30.29 -19.79 -1.56
N THR A 351 -31.08 -19.87 -0.51
CA THR A 351 -32.08 -20.93 -0.30
C THR A 351 -33.43 -20.42 -0.77
N VAL A 352 -34.00 -21.05 -1.78
CA VAL A 352 -35.34 -20.76 -2.30
C VAL A 352 -36.34 -21.65 -1.57
N THR A 353 -37.40 -21.06 -1.04
CA THR A 353 -38.54 -21.75 -0.42
C THR A 353 -39.80 -21.60 -1.27
N GLU A 354 -40.88 -22.29 -0.90
CA GLU A 354 -42.19 -22.15 -1.54
C GLU A 354 -42.75 -20.73 -1.42
#